data_d7e42fe615f8323c7d5dea70ccc49ffe
#
_entry.id   d7e42fe615f8323c7d5dea70ccc49ffe
#
_cell.length_a   1.000
_cell.length_b   1.000
_cell.length_c   1.000
_cell.angle_alpha   90.00
_cell.angle_beta   90.00
_cell.angle_gamma   90.00
#
_symmetry.space_group_name_H-M   'P 1'
#
loop_
_entity.id
_entity.type
_entity.pdbx_description
1 polymer ?
#
loop_
_entity_poly.entity_id
_entity_poly.type
_entity_poly.pdbx_seq_one_letter_code
_entity_poly.pdbx_strand_id
1 'polypeptide(L)'
;MAYTSLKDAFIGLQATQQPRDLFGVYSTSPMPSPPDMATAFDDTIMGAQSNPFDAGQYMETLEADEGFIPVAKRLAKGKDPVTGETIYEEFPTGGFGDYGSHIKVGQVFTKEQDRPRFQRRAQERVDYLERTFPNFANFPFDVRDSMVSSTYRGSLPGSPKTIELIQQGNFMEAGEEFLRNQEYKDAEGSQFKSGIRPRMERLSNALKGMAE
;
A
#
# COMPACT_ATOMS: atom_id res chain seq x y z
N MET A 1 30.09 52.04 13.82
CA MET A 1 29.59 50.69 14.17
C MET A 1 28.75 50.22 13.02
N ALA A 2 29.29 49.26 12.24
CA ALA A 2 28.66 48.76 11.01
C ALA A 2 27.83 47.51 11.35
N TYR A 3 26.53 47.55 11.02
CA TYR A 3 25.63 46.40 11.10
C TYR A 3 25.87 45.54 9.87
N THR A 4 26.51 44.38 10.05
CA THR A 4 26.64 43.37 9.02
C THR A 4 25.34 42.60 8.92
N SER A 5 24.72 42.58 7.74
CA SER A 5 23.45 41.95 7.40
C SER A 5 23.56 40.43 7.46
N LEU A 6 22.59 39.80 8.12
CA LEU A 6 22.40 38.34 8.26
C LEU A 6 21.91 37.63 6.97
N LYS A 7 22.24 38.18 5.78
CA LYS A 7 21.77 37.60 4.49
C LYS A 7 22.78 36.70 3.78
N ASP A 8 24.01 36.55 4.26
CA ASP A 8 25.07 35.82 3.53
C ASP A 8 25.39 34.40 4.06
N ALA A 9 24.53 33.82 4.90
CA ALA A 9 24.76 32.48 5.49
C ALA A 9 23.85 31.36 4.96
N PHE A 10 23.16 31.57 3.84
CA PHE A 10 22.23 30.55 3.30
C PHE A 10 22.54 30.14 1.84
N ILE A 11 23.82 30.00 1.51
CA ILE A 11 24.23 29.38 0.24
C ILE A 11 25.09 28.18 0.60
N GLY A 12 24.49 26.99 0.54
CA GLY A 12 25.28 25.76 0.62
C GLY A 12 24.65 24.56 1.29
N LEU A 13 23.37 24.27 1.06
CA LEU A 13 22.82 22.94 1.32
C LEU A 13 21.67 22.67 0.34
N GLN A 14 22.01 22.56 -0.94
CA GLN A 14 21.16 21.77 -1.85
C GLN A 14 21.45 20.31 -1.58
N ALA A 15 20.76 19.75 -0.58
CA ALA A 15 20.62 18.30 -0.47
C ALA A 15 19.76 17.86 -1.65
N THR A 16 20.40 17.21 -2.62
CA THR A 16 19.76 16.45 -3.68
C THR A 16 18.96 15.31 -3.06
N GLN A 17 17.75 15.60 -2.62
CA GLN A 17 16.76 14.56 -2.37
C GLN A 17 16.15 14.17 -3.72
N GLN A 18 16.77 13.20 -4.38
CA GLN A 18 16.08 12.46 -5.44
C GLN A 18 14.86 11.78 -4.80
N PRO A 19 13.66 11.91 -5.39
CA PRO A 19 12.54 11.06 -5.03
C PRO A 19 12.97 9.62 -5.32
N ARG A 20 12.97 8.78 -4.31
CA ARG A 20 13.12 7.34 -4.48
C ARG A 20 11.85 6.82 -5.12
N ASP A 21 11.87 6.66 -6.44
CA ASP A 21 10.90 5.87 -7.16
C ASP A 21 11.03 4.41 -6.70
N LEU A 22 10.20 4.04 -5.73
CA LEU A 22 10.11 2.66 -5.21
C LEU A 22 9.40 1.70 -6.19
N PHE A 23 9.05 2.19 -7.39
CA PHE A 23 8.47 1.37 -8.44
C PHE A 23 9.37 1.48 -9.68
N GLY A 24 10.23 0.47 -9.84
CA GLY A 24 11.13 0.38 -10.97
C GLY A 24 10.40 0.56 -12.30
N VAL A 25 10.91 1.48 -13.11
CA VAL A 25 10.57 1.65 -14.50
C VAL A 25 10.91 0.33 -15.22
N TYR A 26 9.90 -0.42 -15.65
CA TYR A 26 10.12 -1.57 -16.51
C TYR A 26 10.61 -1.06 -17.86
N SER A 27 11.89 -1.32 -18.14
CA SER A 27 12.50 -1.15 -19.45
C SER A 27 11.72 -1.98 -20.46
N THR A 28 11.14 -1.31 -21.46
CA THR A 28 10.46 -1.95 -22.58
C THR A 28 11.49 -2.50 -23.57
N SER A 29 12.04 -3.67 -23.27
CA SER A 29 12.67 -4.50 -24.30
C SER A 29 11.60 -5.40 -24.91
N PRO A 30 11.47 -5.50 -26.24
CA PRO A 30 10.49 -6.39 -26.86
C PRO A 30 10.83 -7.84 -26.53
N MET A 31 9.92 -8.54 -25.86
CA MET A 31 10.02 -9.98 -25.69
C MET A 31 9.83 -10.68 -27.04
N PRO A 32 10.59 -11.74 -27.32
CA PRO A 32 10.32 -12.61 -28.47
C PRO A 32 8.98 -13.33 -28.26
N SER A 33 8.19 -13.41 -29.34
CA SER A 33 6.90 -14.11 -29.37
C SER A 33 7.07 -15.57 -28.94
N PRO A 34 6.21 -16.10 -28.05
CA PRO A 34 6.24 -17.51 -27.73
C PRO A 34 5.77 -18.34 -28.92
N PRO A 35 6.34 -19.53 -29.14
CA PRO A 35 5.89 -20.43 -30.19
C PRO A 35 4.47 -20.97 -29.87
N ASP A 36 3.66 -21.09 -30.92
CA ASP A 36 2.36 -21.74 -30.89
C ASP A 36 2.46 -23.15 -30.28
N MET A 37 1.99 -23.30 -29.06
CA MET A 37 1.69 -24.61 -28.48
C MET A 37 0.21 -24.68 -28.14
N ALA A 38 -0.60 -24.96 -29.15
CA ALA A 38 -1.92 -25.53 -28.99
C ALA A 38 -1.76 -26.98 -28.52
N THR A 39 -1.65 -27.18 -27.20
CA THR A 39 -1.82 -28.51 -26.60
C THR A 39 -3.01 -28.45 -25.64
N ALA A 40 -3.98 -29.30 -25.97
CA ALA A 40 -5.17 -29.57 -25.19
C ALA A 40 -4.85 -29.74 -23.70
N PHE A 41 -5.36 -28.82 -22.88
CA PHE A 41 -5.46 -29.07 -21.45
C PHE A 41 -6.70 -29.92 -21.21
N ASP A 42 -6.43 -31.11 -20.77
CA ASP A 42 -7.42 -32.07 -20.27
C ASP A 42 -8.04 -31.48 -18.98
N ASP A 43 -9.31 -31.06 -19.08
CA ASP A 43 -10.13 -30.57 -17.98
C ASP A 43 -10.59 -31.70 -17.05
N THR A 44 -9.68 -32.54 -16.58
CA THR A 44 -10.00 -33.60 -15.64
C THR A 44 -9.62 -33.20 -14.22
N ILE A 45 -10.60 -32.60 -13.52
CA ILE A 45 -10.82 -32.71 -12.05
C ILE A 45 -9.56 -32.81 -11.19
N MET A 46 -8.97 -31.66 -10.90
CA MET A 46 -8.32 -31.43 -9.63
C MET A 46 -9.26 -30.53 -8.83
N GLY A 47 -9.83 -31.08 -7.76
CA GLY A 47 -10.53 -30.29 -6.77
C GLY A 47 -9.65 -29.11 -6.41
N ALA A 48 -10.18 -27.91 -6.56
CA ALA A 48 -9.47 -26.67 -6.24
C ALA A 48 -9.05 -26.75 -4.77
N GLN A 49 -7.86 -27.27 -4.51
CA GLN A 49 -7.14 -26.97 -3.29
C GLN A 49 -6.92 -25.46 -3.39
N SER A 50 -7.74 -24.71 -2.66
CA SER A 50 -7.53 -23.28 -2.49
C SER A 50 -6.07 -23.12 -2.08
N ASN A 51 -5.29 -22.49 -2.96
CA ASN A 51 -3.93 -22.12 -2.60
C ASN A 51 -4.04 -21.40 -1.25
N PRO A 52 -3.42 -21.86 -0.16
CA PRO A 52 -3.55 -21.24 1.16
C PRO A 52 -3.13 -19.77 1.14
N PHE A 53 -2.57 -19.33 0.03
CA PHE A 53 -2.07 -18.00 -0.22
C PHE A 53 -2.86 -17.25 -1.31
N ASP A 54 -4.08 -17.72 -1.63
CA ASP A 54 -4.96 -16.98 -2.53
C ASP A 54 -5.42 -15.67 -1.87
N ALA A 55 -5.14 -14.56 -2.55
CA ALA A 55 -5.60 -13.23 -2.12
C ALA A 55 -7.12 -13.14 -2.00
N GLY A 56 -7.87 -14.06 -2.60
CA GLY A 56 -9.33 -14.12 -2.52
C GLY A 56 -9.87 -14.09 -1.10
N GLN A 57 -9.16 -14.69 -0.15
CA GLN A 57 -9.55 -14.73 1.26
C GLN A 57 -9.46 -13.37 1.98
N TYR A 58 -8.71 -12.40 1.45
CA TYR A 58 -8.50 -11.08 2.03
C TYR A 58 -9.30 -9.97 1.33
N MET A 59 -10.03 -10.32 0.25
CA MET A 59 -10.69 -9.33 -0.59
C MET A 59 -11.77 -8.54 0.13
N GLU A 60 -12.49 -9.15 1.06
CA GLU A 60 -13.56 -8.48 1.82
C GLU A 60 -12.99 -7.31 2.64
N THR A 61 -11.92 -7.57 3.40
CA THR A 61 -11.23 -6.54 4.18
C THR A 61 -10.62 -5.46 3.29
N LEU A 62 -9.97 -5.86 2.20
CA LEU A 62 -9.38 -4.91 1.26
C LEU A 62 -10.45 -4.03 0.59
N GLU A 63 -11.58 -4.58 0.17
CA GLU A 63 -12.68 -3.81 -0.41
C GLU A 63 -13.28 -2.82 0.59
N ALA A 64 -13.40 -3.21 1.86
CA ALA A 64 -13.85 -2.33 2.93
C ALA A 64 -12.85 -1.20 3.23
N ASP A 65 -11.56 -1.51 3.23
CA ASP A 65 -10.49 -0.57 3.54
C ASP A 65 -10.23 0.43 2.40
N GLU A 66 -10.22 -0.02 1.14
CA GLU A 66 -9.93 0.84 -0.02
C GLU A 66 -11.18 1.61 -0.50
N GLY A 67 -12.36 1.04 -0.28
CA GLY A 67 -13.61 1.56 -0.84
C GLY A 67 -13.62 1.46 -2.36
N PHE A 68 -14.68 2.01 -2.98
CA PHE A 68 -14.81 2.01 -4.43
C PHE A 68 -15.20 3.40 -4.95
N ILE A 69 -14.45 3.93 -5.89
CA ILE A 69 -14.68 5.24 -6.52
C ILE A 69 -15.21 5.01 -7.94
N PRO A 70 -16.53 5.09 -8.15
CA PRO A 70 -17.15 4.75 -9.45
C PRO A 70 -16.83 5.75 -10.56
N VAL A 71 -16.49 6.99 -10.20
CA VAL A 71 -16.12 8.03 -11.17
C VAL A 71 -14.80 8.65 -10.72
N ALA A 72 -13.77 8.50 -11.53
CA ALA A 72 -12.43 8.97 -11.20
C ALA A 72 -12.39 10.48 -10.95
N LYS A 73 -11.75 10.85 -9.86
CA LYS A 73 -11.59 12.24 -9.41
C LYS A 73 -10.23 12.45 -8.72
N ARG A 74 -9.74 13.68 -8.70
CA ARG A 74 -8.61 14.02 -7.84
C ARG A 74 -9.07 14.06 -6.39
N LEU A 75 -8.37 13.33 -5.53
CA LEU A 75 -8.66 13.33 -4.10
C LEU A 75 -7.97 14.49 -3.41
N ALA A 76 -8.63 15.06 -2.40
CA ALA A 76 -8.04 16.08 -1.57
C ALA A 76 -7.01 15.43 -0.62
N LYS A 77 -5.80 16.00 -0.56
CA LYS A 77 -4.73 15.53 0.34
C LYS A 77 -4.43 16.47 1.50
N GLY A 78 -4.99 17.66 1.48
CA GLY A 78 -4.78 18.64 2.52
C GLY A 78 -5.36 20.00 2.18
N LYS A 79 -4.97 20.98 3.00
CA LYS A 79 -5.22 22.39 2.75
C LYS A 79 -3.90 23.15 2.74
N ASP A 80 -3.79 24.15 1.89
CA ASP A 80 -2.68 25.09 1.92
C ASP A 80 -2.70 25.84 3.25
N PRO A 81 -1.60 25.86 4.00
CA PRO A 81 -1.55 26.48 5.33
C PRO A 81 -1.66 28.01 5.28
N VAL A 82 -1.42 28.64 4.13
CA VAL A 82 -1.43 30.09 3.96
C VAL A 82 -2.77 30.56 3.38
N THR A 83 -3.23 29.91 2.30
CA THR A 83 -4.45 30.33 1.58
C THR A 83 -5.71 29.63 2.10
N GLY A 84 -5.58 28.49 2.78
CA GLY A 84 -6.70 27.63 3.19
C GLY A 84 -7.35 26.85 2.05
N GLU A 85 -6.84 26.99 0.83
CA GLU A 85 -7.37 26.28 -0.34
C GLU A 85 -7.12 24.78 -0.25
N THR A 86 -8.02 23.96 -0.83
CA THR A 86 -7.85 22.51 -0.87
C THR A 86 -6.77 22.13 -1.88
N ILE A 87 -5.75 21.42 -1.41
CA ILE A 87 -4.72 20.79 -2.24
C ILE A 87 -5.23 19.43 -2.67
N TYR A 88 -5.16 19.16 -3.97
CA TYR A 88 -5.57 17.88 -4.55
C TYR A 88 -4.35 17.05 -4.96
N GLU A 89 -4.57 15.73 -5.05
CA GLU A 89 -3.59 14.83 -5.65
C GLU A 89 -3.29 15.21 -7.10
N GLU A 90 -2.06 14.91 -7.54
CA GLU A 90 -1.59 15.23 -8.90
C GLU A 90 -2.40 14.49 -9.96
N PHE A 91 -2.66 13.20 -9.73
CA PHE A 91 -3.41 12.35 -10.65
C PHE A 91 -4.77 11.96 -10.08
N PRO A 92 -5.74 11.62 -10.94
CA PRO A 92 -7.03 11.10 -10.51
C PRO A 92 -6.90 9.72 -9.88
N THR A 93 -7.86 9.41 -9.00
CA THR A 93 -8.08 8.09 -8.42
C THR A 93 -9.45 7.57 -8.82
N GLY A 94 -9.57 6.30 -9.19
CA GLY A 94 -10.82 5.62 -9.53
C GLY A 94 -10.81 4.14 -9.15
N GLY A 95 -11.95 3.46 -9.27
CA GLY A 95 -12.09 2.04 -8.94
C GLY A 95 -11.71 1.73 -7.49
N PHE A 96 -11.02 0.63 -7.24
CA PHE A 96 -10.45 0.25 -5.96
C PHE A 96 -9.05 0.90 -5.76
N GLY A 97 -9.01 2.24 -5.72
CA GLY A 97 -7.78 2.98 -5.44
C GLY A 97 -6.76 2.99 -6.59
N ASP A 98 -7.20 2.85 -7.85
CA ASP A 98 -6.30 3.05 -8.98
C ASP A 98 -5.95 4.54 -9.13
N TYR A 99 -4.66 4.84 -9.19
CA TYR A 99 -4.12 6.18 -9.21
C TYR A 99 -3.04 6.31 -10.29
N GLY A 100 -3.05 7.38 -11.03
CA GLY A 100 -1.99 7.64 -12.00
C GLY A 100 -2.41 8.44 -13.22
N SER A 101 -1.43 8.80 -14.06
CA SER A 101 -1.61 9.58 -15.29
C SER A 101 -2.43 8.86 -16.36
N HIS A 102 -2.57 7.53 -16.26
CA HIS A 102 -3.38 6.72 -17.18
C HIS A 102 -4.88 6.85 -16.93
N ILE A 103 -5.28 7.43 -15.78
CA ILE A 103 -6.68 7.64 -15.41
C ILE A 103 -7.09 9.07 -15.78
N LYS A 104 -8.28 9.20 -16.35
CA LYS A 104 -8.87 10.51 -16.68
C LYS A 104 -9.93 10.91 -15.66
N VAL A 105 -9.94 12.17 -15.25
CA VAL A 105 -11.03 12.70 -14.42
C VAL A 105 -12.36 12.46 -15.16
N GLY A 106 -13.36 11.93 -14.44
CA GLY A 106 -14.67 11.56 -15.01
C GLY A 106 -14.71 10.17 -15.65
N GLN A 107 -13.61 9.43 -15.71
CA GLN A 107 -13.62 8.04 -16.17
C GLN A 107 -14.49 7.19 -15.23
N VAL A 108 -15.39 6.39 -15.81
CA VAL A 108 -16.30 5.53 -15.08
C VAL A 108 -15.68 4.15 -14.87
N PHE A 109 -15.79 3.64 -13.65
CA PHE A 109 -15.38 2.30 -13.24
C PHE A 109 -16.61 1.52 -12.76
N THR A 110 -16.64 0.21 -13.03
CA THR A 110 -17.52 -0.73 -12.34
C THR A 110 -16.71 -1.70 -11.50
N LYS A 111 -17.32 -2.25 -10.45
CA LYS A 111 -16.63 -3.22 -9.57
C LYS A 111 -16.21 -4.46 -10.36
N GLU A 112 -17.06 -4.93 -11.26
CA GLU A 112 -16.84 -6.13 -12.08
C GLU A 112 -15.63 -5.95 -13.00
N GLN A 113 -15.48 -4.78 -13.62
CA GLN A 113 -14.36 -4.47 -14.52
C GLN A 113 -13.05 -4.28 -13.76
N ASP A 114 -13.11 -3.71 -12.55
CA ASP A 114 -11.92 -3.36 -11.77
C ASP A 114 -11.43 -4.50 -10.87
N ARG A 115 -12.34 -5.40 -10.45
CA ARG A 115 -12.05 -6.49 -9.52
C ARG A 115 -10.87 -7.38 -9.93
N PRO A 116 -10.71 -7.83 -11.20
CA PRO A 116 -9.56 -8.65 -11.58
C PRO A 116 -8.21 -7.95 -11.39
N ARG A 117 -8.16 -6.64 -11.65
CA ARG A 117 -6.96 -5.83 -11.42
C ARG A 117 -6.69 -5.67 -9.92
N PHE A 118 -7.72 -5.39 -9.14
CA PHE A 118 -7.64 -5.26 -7.69
C PHE A 118 -7.15 -6.56 -7.04
N GLN A 119 -7.70 -7.70 -7.44
CA GLN A 119 -7.29 -9.03 -6.97
C GLN A 119 -5.85 -9.37 -7.33
N ARG A 120 -5.40 -9.06 -8.55
CA ARG A 120 -4.00 -9.25 -8.93
C ARG A 120 -3.05 -8.42 -8.05
N ARG A 121 -3.39 -7.15 -7.78
CA ARG A 121 -2.61 -6.30 -6.88
C ARG A 121 -2.61 -6.84 -5.45
N ALA A 122 -3.72 -7.37 -4.98
CA ALA A 122 -3.79 -8.04 -3.68
C ALA A 122 -2.86 -9.27 -3.63
N GLN A 123 -2.86 -10.11 -4.70
CA GLN A 123 -1.96 -11.26 -4.79
C GLN A 123 -0.48 -10.84 -4.73
N GLU A 124 -0.10 -9.79 -5.44
CA GLU A 124 1.27 -9.25 -5.36
C GLU A 124 1.70 -8.89 -3.93
N ARG A 125 0.75 -8.46 -3.08
CA ARG A 125 1.01 -8.14 -1.66
C ARG A 125 1.11 -9.39 -0.80
N VAL A 126 0.32 -10.40 -1.07
CA VAL A 126 0.44 -11.73 -0.45
C VAL A 126 1.81 -12.33 -0.79
N ASP A 127 2.18 -12.34 -2.07
CA ASP A 127 3.48 -12.86 -2.53
C ASP A 127 4.67 -12.10 -1.89
N TYR A 128 4.52 -10.80 -1.68
CA TYR A 128 5.53 -10.00 -0.96
C TYR A 128 5.65 -10.45 0.49
N LEU A 129 4.52 -10.67 1.19
CA LEU A 129 4.51 -11.09 2.58
C LEU A 129 5.10 -12.49 2.77
N GLU A 130 4.81 -13.43 1.88
CA GLU A 130 5.39 -14.77 1.89
C GLU A 130 6.91 -14.75 1.73
N ARG A 131 7.42 -13.92 0.83
CA ARG A 131 8.87 -13.75 0.66
C ARG A 131 9.51 -13.05 1.85
N THR A 132 8.81 -12.12 2.49
CA THR A 132 9.33 -11.35 3.63
C THR A 132 9.28 -12.15 4.93
N PHE A 133 8.25 -12.97 5.09
CA PHE A 133 8.00 -13.77 6.29
C PHE A 133 7.84 -15.24 5.92
N PRO A 134 8.89 -16.08 5.97
CA PRO A 134 8.81 -17.50 5.58
C PRO A 134 7.75 -18.31 6.33
N ASN A 135 7.33 -17.83 7.51
CA ASN A 135 6.30 -18.43 8.34
C ASN A 135 4.94 -17.72 8.23
N PHE A 136 4.72 -16.90 7.20
CA PHE A 136 3.48 -16.12 7.01
C PHE A 136 2.22 -16.99 7.08
N ALA A 137 2.26 -18.18 6.50
CA ALA A 137 1.15 -19.13 6.54
C ALA A 137 0.73 -19.55 7.96
N ASN A 138 1.66 -19.53 8.90
CA ASN A 138 1.44 -19.98 10.27
C ASN A 138 0.86 -18.88 11.17
N PHE A 139 0.81 -17.63 10.69
CA PHE A 139 0.18 -16.56 11.44
C PHE A 139 -1.36 -16.76 11.49
N PRO A 140 -2.02 -16.38 12.59
CA PRO A 140 -3.48 -16.33 12.67
C PRO A 140 -4.08 -15.53 11.51
N PHE A 141 -5.31 -15.86 11.12
CA PHE A 141 -5.93 -15.22 9.95
C PHE A 141 -6.06 -13.70 10.09
N ASP A 142 -6.47 -13.22 11.25
CA ASP A 142 -6.60 -11.79 11.56
C ASP A 142 -5.28 -11.03 11.46
N VAL A 143 -4.17 -11.66 11.85
CA VAL A 143 -2.81 -11.12 11.68
C VAL A 143 -2.48 -11.04 10.19
N ARG A 144 -2.66 -12.13 9.45
CA ARG A 144 -2.41 -12.17 7.99
C ARG A 144 -3.24 -11.15 7.24
N ASP A 145 -4.53 -11.07 7.54
CA ASP A 145 -5.47 -10.14 6.94
C ASP A 145 -5.05 -8.68 7.16
N SER A 146 -4.69 -8.34 8.41
CA SER A 146 -4.18 -7.01 8.76
C SER A 146 -2.84 -6.69 8.12
N MET A 147 -1.94 -7.69 7.97
CA MET A 147 -0.66 -7.53 7.27
C MET A 147 -0.88 -7.28 5.78
N VAL A 148 -1.80 -8.02 5.13
CA VAL A 148 -2.14 -7.82 3.71
C VAL A 148 -2.70 -6.43 3.49
N SER A 149 -3.66 -5.99 4.31
CA SER A 149 -4.23 -4.65 4.23
C SER A 149 -3.18 -3.54 4.41
N SER A 150 -2.30 -3.66 5.41
CA SER A 150 -1.24 -2.68 5.67
C SER A 150 -0.16 -2.69 4.58
N THR A 151 0.08 -3.84 3.96
CA THR A 151 1.00 -3.97 2.82
C THR A 151 0.39 -3.40 1.54
N TYR A 152 -0.91 -3.62 1.32
CA TYR A 152 -1.61 -3.06 0.17
C TYR A 152 -1.50 -1.54 0.13
N ARG A 153 -1.64 -0.90 1.26
CA ARG A 153 -1.46 0.55 1.40
C ARG A 153 0.01 1.01 1.32
N GLY A 154 0.95 0.14 1.68
CA GLY A 154 2.38 0.46 1.74
C GLY A 154 2.90 0.82 3.14
N SER A 155 2.03 0.87 4.16
CA SER A 155 2.43 1.24 5.53
C SER A 155 3.39 0.21 6.14
N LEU A 156 3.13 -1.09 5.97
CA LEU A 156 4.02 -2.14 6.49
C LEU A 156 5.36 -2.20 5.73
N PRO A 157 5.43 -2.18 4.39
CA PRO A 157 6.70 -2.07 3.67
C PRO A 157 7.50 -0.81 4.01
N GLY A 158 6.81 0.29 4.35
CA GLY A 158 7.42 1.53 4.82
C GLY A 158 7.93 1.51 6.27
N SER A 159 7.80 0.37 6.98
CA SER A 159 8.16 0.20 8.40
C SER A 159 9.21 -0.90 8.60
N PRO A 160 10.46 -0.72 8.14
CA PRO A 160 11.48 -1.77 8.13
C PRO A 160 11.79 -2.33 9.53
N LYS A 161 11.78 -1.48 10.55
CA LYS A 161 12.01 -1.92 11.94
C LYS A 161 10.87 -2.79 12.47
N THR A 162 9.63 -2.50 12.11
CA THR A 162 8.49 -3.36 12.42
C THR A 162 8.65 -4.74 11.77
N ILE A 163 9.07 -4.78 10.49
CA ILE A 163 9.32 -6.01 9.76
C ILE A 163 10.39 -6.84 10.47
N GLU A 164 11.50 -6.23 10.86
CA GLU A 164 12.59 -6.89 11.60
C GLU A 164 12.08 -7.50 12.92
N LEU A 165 11.31 -6.75 13.70
CA LEU A 165 10.74 -7.23 14.97
C LEU A 165 9.79 -8.41 14.78
N ILE A 166 8.95 -8.39 13.72
CA ILE A 166 8.08 -9.53 13.38
C ILE A 166 8.92 -10.76 13.02
N GLN A 167 9.99 -10.60 12.23
CA GLN A 167 10.89 -11.70 11.84
C GLN A 167 11.62 -12.32 13.05
N GLN A 168 11.89 -11.51 14.08
CA GLN A 168 12.50 -11.96 15.34
C GLN A 168 11.48 -12.59 16.32
N GLY A 169 10.18 -12.54 16.01
CA GLY A 169 9.11 -12.98 16.92
C GLY A 169 8.77 -12.00 18.03
N ASN A 170 9.28 -10.78 17.98
CA ASN A 170 9.04 -9.72 18.98
C ASN A 170 7.73 -8.97 18.68
N PHE A 171 6.61 -9.69 18.71
CA PHE A 171 5.32 -9.21 18.24
C PHE A 171 4.75 -8.04 19.06
N MET A 172 4.94 -8.03 20.38
CA MET A 172 4.51 -6.91 21.24
C MET A 172 5.21 -5.61 20.80
N GLU A 173 6.53 -5.65 20.69
CA GLU A 173 7.33 -4.51 20.27
C GLU A 173 7.04 -4.10 18.81
N ALA A 174 6.82 -5.07 17.93
CA ALA A 174 6.45 -4.82 16.54
C ALA A 174 5.16 -4.02 16.43
N GLY A 175 4.14 -4.39 17.21
CA GLY A 175 2.86 -3.67 17.26
C GLY A 175 3.02 -2.23 17.76
N GLU A 176 3.86 -1.99 18.78
CA GLU A 176 4.15 -0.64 19.27
C GLU A 176 4.93 0.20 18.27
N GLU A 177 5.97 -0.39 17.67
CA GLU A 177 6.83 0.28 16.70
C GLU A 177 6.05 0.68 15.46
N PHE A 178 5.09 -0.15 15.02
CA PHE A 178 4.25 0.16 13.86
C PHE A 178 3.46 1.45 14.03
N LEU A 179 2.96 1.75 15.24
CA LEU A 179 2.25 2.99 15.54
C LEU A 179 3.18 4.21 15.73
N ARG A 180 4.51 4.02 15.74
CA ARG A 180 5.48 5.13 15.74
C ARG A 180 5.74 5.68 14.33
N ASN A 181 5.19 5.05 13.30
CA ASN A 181 5.30 5.49 11.91
C ASN A 181 4.77 6.92 11.75
N GLN A 182 5.46 7.70 10.89
CA GLN A 182 5.08 9.09 10.64
C GLN A 182 3.68 9.21 10.03
N GLU A 183 3.29 8.27 9.18
CA GLU A 183 1.95 8.23 8.57
C GLU A 183 0.84 8.15 9.64
N TYR A 184 1.04 7.35 10.70
CA TYR A 184 0.10 7.24 11.81
C TYR A 184 -0.05 8.56 12.56
N LYS A 185 1.08 9.23 12.84
CA LYS A 185 1.10 10.54 13.52
C LYS A 185 0.44 11.62 12.68
N ASP A 186 0.76 11.69 11.39
CA ASP A 186 0.21 12.66 10.45
C ASP A 186 -1.29 12.47 10.18
N ALA A 187 -1.83 11.28 10.49
CA ALA A 187 -3.25 11.01 10.36
C ALA A 187 -4.07 11.53 11.55
N GLU A 188 -3.42 11.91 12.64
CA GLU A 188 -4.10 12.44 13.83
C GLU A 188 -4.80 13.77 13.51
N GLY A 189 -6.11 13.83 13.78
CA GLY A 189 -6.93 15.01 13.49
C GLY A 189 -7.16 15.32 12.01
N SER A 190 -6.63 14.51 11.09
CA SER A 190 -6.78 14.73 9.65
C SER A 190 -8.06 14.10 9.11
N GLN A 191 -9.01 14.92 8.67
CA GLN A 191 -10.22 14.44 7.98
C GLN A 191 -9.92 13.75 6.64
N PHE A 192 -8.75 14.00 6.02
CA PHE A 192 -8.34 13.41 4.73
C PHE A 192 -7.67 12.05 4.89
N LYS A 193 -7.28 11.69 6.11
CA LYS A 193 -6.52 10.47 6.43
C LYS A 193 -7.26 9.59 7.47
N SER A 194 -8.57 9.75 7.61
CA SER A 194 -9.37 9.10 8.67
C SER A 194 -9.30 7.57 8.68
N GLY A 195 -9.10 6.92 7.51
CA GLY A 195 -8.99 5.46 7.41
C GLY A 195 -7.62 4.88 7.78
N ILE A 196 -6.57 5.72 7.95
CA ILE A 196 -5.20 5.24 8.19
C ILE A 196 -5.06 4.67 9.60
N ARG A 197 -5.42 5.43 10.61
CA ARG A 197 -5.23 5.03 12.01
C ARG A 197 -5.94 3.73 12.38
N PRO A 198 -7.25 3.54 12.10
CA PRO A 198 -7.94 2.28 12.40
C PRO A 198 -7.28 1.06 11.75
N ARG A 199 -6.78 1.19 10.51
CA ARG A 199 -6.08 0.12 9.79
C ARG A 199 -4.75 -0.23 10.47
N MET A 200 -3.95 0.78 10.84
CA MET A 200 -2.67 0.57 11.51
C MET A 200 -2.86 0.03 12.93
N GLU A 201 -3.87 0.51 13.67
CA GLU A 201 -4.24 0.01 14.99
C GLU A 201 -4.69 -1.45 14.93
N ARG A 202 -5.44 -1.86 13.90
CA ARG A 202 -5.85 -3.25 13.68
C ARG A 202 -4.63 -4.18 13.59
N LEU A 203 -3.62 -3.84 12.76
CA LEU A 203 -2.39 -4.64 12.68
C LEU A 203 -1.60 -4.63 13.99
N SER A 204 -1.45 -3.47 14.62
CA SER A 204 -0.78 -3.36 15.92
C SER A 204 -1.41 -4.27 16.97
N ASN A 205 -2.73 -4.26 17.07
CA ASN A 205 -3.46 -5.08 18.04
C ASN A 205 -3.36 -6.58 17.70
N ALA A 206 -3.47 -6.94 16.43
CA ALA A 206 -3.31 -8.33 15.98
C ALA A 206 -1.90 -8.88 16.30
N LEU A 207 -0.86 -8.09 16.09
CA LEU A 207 0.52 -8.48 16.45
C LEU A 207 0.67 -8.63 17.98
N LYS A 208 0.16 -7.70 18.76
CA LYS A 208 0.24 -7.79 20.24
C LYS A 208 -0.47 -9.03 20.79
N GLY A 209 -1.61 -9.40 20.18
CA GLY A 209 -2.33 -10.64 20.53
C GLY A 209 -1.54 -11.93 20.28
N MET A 210 -0.49 -11.90 19.44
CA MET A 210 0.40 -13.04 19.27
C MET A 210 1.46 -13.21 20.37
N ALA A 211 1.64 -12.22 21.21
CA ALA A 211 2.62 -12.23 22.30
C ALA A 211 2.05 -12.78 23.63
N GLU A 212 0.73 -12.98 23.69
CA GLU A 212 0.00 -13.56 24.84
C GLU A 212 -0.04 -15.09 24.74
#